data_4bc9f2a1b70f2c89df66827846c03114
#
_entry.id   4bc9f2a1b70f2c89df66827846c03114
#
_cell.length_a   1.000
_cell.length_b   1.000
_cell.length_c   1.000
_cell.angle_alpha   90.00
_cell.angle_beta   90.00
_cell.angle_gamma   90.00
#
_symmetry.space_group_name_H-M   'P 1'
#
loop_
_entity.id
_entity.type
_entity.pdbx_description
1 polymer ?
#
loop_
_entity_poly.entity_id
_entity_poly.type
_entity_poly.pdbx_seq_one_letter_code
_entity_poly.pdbx_strand_id
1 'polypeptide(L)'
;MQYGLSDEQEMIVSTVRSFVEKEIYPHEELVERTGEVTKDIADEIKRKTLELGFYGCNFPEAVGGAGLNHMEFALVERELGRGSMALNHFFGRPQNILMACNEEQRERYLMPAMRG
;
A
#
# COMPACT_ATOMS: atom_id res chain seq x y z
N MET A 1 17.70 -2.99 26.29
CA MET A 1 16.88 -2.21 25.36
C MET A 1 17.34 -2.48 23.94
N GLN A 2 16.42 -2.80 23.07
CA GLN A 2 16.74 -3.15 21.69
C GLN A 2 16.41 -1.95 20.79
N TYR A 3 17.40 -1.48 20.05
CA TYR A 3 17.26 -0.31 19.17
C TYR A 3 17.06 -0.67 17.70
N GLY A 4 17.22 -1.94 17.33
CA GLY A 4 17.03 -2.42 15.98
C GLY A 4 15.58 -2.79 15.68
N LEU A 5 15.31 -3.10 14.41
CA LEU A 5 14.01 -3.60 14.00
C LEU A 5 13.84 -5.05 14.46
N SER A 6 12.61 -5.44 14.78
CA SER A 6 12.27 -6.85 15.03
C SER A 6 12.35 -7.65 13.72
N ASP A 7 12.35 -8.98 13.82
CA ASP A 7 12.38 -9.86 12.64
C ASP A 7 11.15 -9.62 11.76
N GLU A 8 9.98 -9.41 12.36
CA GLU A 8 8.75 -9.09 11.61
C GLU A 8 8.86 -7.76 10.90
N GLN A 9 9.41 -6.73 11.57
CA GLN A 9 9.60 -5.42 10.98
C GLN A 9 10.61 -5.46 9.83
N GLU A 10 11.70 -6.23 9.98
CA GLU A 10 12.67 -6.43 8.90
C GLU A 10 12.05 -7.14 7.70
N MET A 11 11.15 -8.09 7.93
CA MET A 11 10.41 -8.76 6.88
C MET A 11 9.50 -7.80 6.12
N ILE A 12 8.79 -6.92 6.82
CA ILE A 12 7.97 -5.88 6.21
C ILE A 12 8.83 -4.98 5.32
N VAL A 13 9.94 -4.48 5.83
CA VAL A 13 10.86 -3.62 5.09
C VAL A 13 11.37 -4.33 3.83
N SER A 14 11.85 -5.56 3.98
CA SER A 14 12.37 -6.36 2.87
C SER A 14 11.32 -6.60 1.79
N THR A 15 10.11 -6.95 2.21
CA THR A 15 9.00 -7.23 1.28
C THR A 15 8.60 -6.01 0.49
N VAL A 16 8.40 -4.88 1.15
CA VAL A 16 7.99 -3.62 0.49
C VAL A 16 9.12 -3.09 -0.40
N ARG A 17 10.35 -3.14 0.07
CA ARG A 17 11.52 -2.73 -0.73
C ARG A 17 11.62 -3.55 -2.01
N SER A 18 11.48 -4.85 -1.91
CA SER A 18 11.51 -5.74 -3.07
C SER A 18 10.37 -5.41 -4.04
N PHE A 19 9.18 -5.12 -3.52
CA PHE A 19 8.04 -4.69 -4.32
C PHE A 19 8.35 -3.41 -5.10
N VAL A 20 8.92 -2.41 -4.43
CA VAL A 20 9.29 -1.14 -5.07
C VAL A 20 10.30 -1.38 -6.20
N GLU A 21 11.32 -2.18 -5.94
CA GLU A 21 12.36 -2.47 -6.93
C GLU A 21 11.83 -3.24 -8.15
N LYS A 22 10.92 -4.18 -7.94
CA LYS A 22 10.42 -5.05 -8.99
C LYS A 22 9.20 -4.48 -9.73
N GLU A 23 8.32 -3.79 -9.02
CA GLU A 23 7.02 -3.40 -9.56
C GLU A 23 6.86 -1.88 -9.76
N ILE A 24 7.67 -1.07 -9.11
CA ILE A 24 7.59 0.38 -9.21
C ILE A 24 8.68 0.95 -10.10
N TYR A 25 9.95 0.66 -9.80
CA TYR A 25 11.08 1.20 -10.55
C TYR A 25 11.02 0.95 -12.06
N PRO A 26 10.61 -0.23 -12.55
CA PRO A 26 10.57 -0.45 -14.01
C PRO A 26 9.65 0.48 -14.78
N HIS A 27 8.67 1.09 -14.10
CA HIS A 27 7.69 1.98 -14.73
C HIS A 27 8.01 3.47 -14.58
N GLU A 28 9.03 3.83 -13.79
CA GLU A 28 9.29 5.23 -13.43
C GLU A 28 9.69 6.08 -14.64
N GLU A 29 10.53 5.56 -15.52
CA GLU A 29 10.97 6.31 -16.70
C GLU A 29 9.79 6.68 -17.60
N LEU A 30 8.90 5.72 -17.85
CA LEU A 30 7.71 5.96 -18.69
C LEU A 30 6.78 7.00 -18.07
N VAL A 31 6.53 6.89 -16.75
CA VAL A 31 5.67 7.82 -16.03
C VAL A 31 6.27 9.21 -16.00
N GLU A 32 7.57 9.32 -15.76
CA GLU A 32 8.28 10.61 -15.76
C GLU A 32 8.21 11.28 -17.13
N ARG A 33 8.37 10.51 -18.20
CA ARG A 33 8.36 11.03 -19.57
C ARG A 33 6.95 11.42 -20.03
N THR A 34 5.93 10.65 -19.68
CA THR A 34 4.55 10.87 -20.16
C THR A 34 3.70 11.70 -19.21
N GLY A 35 4.07 11.76 -17.93
CA GLY A 35 3.31 12.47 -16.89
C GLY A 35 2.05 11.74 -16.43
N GLU A 36 1.89 10.45 -16.79
CA GLU A 36 0.69 9.69 -16.39
C GLU A 36 1.02 8.23 -16.13
N VAL A 37 0.17 7.59 -15.31
CA VAL A 37 0.20 6.15 -15.09
C VAL A 37 -0.98 5.54 -15.85
N THR A 38 -0.69 4.61 -16.77
CA THR A 38 -1.76 3.95 -17.53
C THR A 38 -2.59 3.05 -16.62
N LYS A 39 -3.84 2.81 -17.03
CA LYS A 39 -4.74 1.92 -16.28
C LYS A 39 -4.15 0.52 -16.10
N ASP A 40 -3.49 -0.02 -17.12
CA ASP A 40 -2.90 -1.36 -17.07
C ASP A 40 -1.82 -1.45 -15.99
N ILE A 41 -0.94 -0.46 -15.91
CA ILE A 41 0.11 -0.40 -14.87
C ILE A 41 -0.52 -0.27 -13.49
N ALA A 42 -1.48 0.64 -13.34
CA ALA A 42 -2.19 0.87 -12.07
C ALA A 42 -2.87 -0.40 -11.56
N ASP A 43 -3.61 -1.07 -12.43
CA ASP A 43 -4.33 -2.30 -12.10
C ASP A 43 -3.38 -3.43 -11.72
N GLU A 44 -2.24 -3.55 -12.41
CA GLU A 44 -1.24 -4.57 -12.10
C GLU A 44 -0.58 -4.35 -10.74
N ILE A 45 -0.20 -3.11 -10.43
CA ILE A 45 0.37 -2.77 -9.11
C ILE A 45 -0.63 -3.11 -8.01
N LYS A 46 -1.87 -2.68 -8.18
CA LYS A 46 -2.95 -2.95 -7.23
C LYS A 46 -3.17 -4.45 -7.03
N ARG A 47 -3.25 -5.21 -8.12
CA ARG A 47 -3.43 -6.66 -8.07
C ARG A 47 -2.32 -7.34 -7.28
N LYS A 48 -1.08 -6.97 -7.54
CA LYS A 48 0.08 -7.54 -6.85
C LYS A 48 0.12 -7.17 -5.37
N THR A 49 -0.29 -5.96 -5.03
CA THR A 49 -0.40 -5.55 -3.62
C THR A 49 -1.48 -6.34 -2.88
N LEU A 50 -2.61 -6.57 -3.53
CA LEU A 50 -3.68 -7.41 -2.98
C LEU A 50 -3.20 -8.85 -2.75
N GLU A 51 -2.50 -9.43 -3.71
CA GLU A 51 -1.93 -10.78 -3.59
C GLU A 51 -0.91 -10.87 -2.46
N LEU A 52 -0.15 -9.81 -2.25
CA LEU A 52 0.87 -9.74 -1.21
C LEU A 52 0.26 -9.57 0.20
N GLY A 53 -1.00 -9.15 0.29
CA GLY A 53 -1.67 -8.90 1.56
C GLY A 53 -1.38 -7.52 2.18
N PHE A 54 -0.80 -6.60 1.43
CA PHE A 54 -0.48 -5.25 1.92
C PHE A 54 -1.49 -4.19 1.52
N TYR A 55 -2.44 -4.51 0.64
CA TYR A 55 -3.48 -3.56 0.27
C TYR A 55 -4.32 -3.20 1.51
N GLY A 56 -4.48 -1.92 1.78
CA GLY A 56 -5.18 -1.47 2.98
C GLY A 56 -4.48 -1.85 4.28
N CYS A 57 -3.15 -1.96 4.27
CA CYS A 57 -2.37 -2.42 5.43
C CYS A 57 -2.54 -1.52 6.66
N ASN A 58 -2.97 -0.29 6.49
CA ASN A 58 -3.25 0.68 7.55
C ASN A 58 -4.62 0.47 8.23
N PHE A 59 -5.43 -0.45 7.72
CA PHE A 59 -6.76 -0.74 8.26
C PHE A 59 -6.76 -2.01 9.12
N PRO A 60 -7.72 -2.12 10.09
CA PRO A 60 -7.87 -3.33 10.90
C PRO A 60 -8.21 -4.57 10.06
N GLU A 61 -7.84 -5.73 10.56
CA GLU A 61 -8.18 -7.01 9.93
C GLU A 61 -9.69 -7.20 9.80
N ALA A 62 -10.48 -6.68 10.73
CA ALA A 62 -11.94 -6.78 10.73
C ALA A 62 -12.58 -6.22 9.47
N VAL A 63 -11.94 -5.28 8.78
CA VAL A 63 -12.43 -4.69 7.53
C VAL A 63 -11.61 -5.12 6.31
N GLY A 64 -10.75 -6.11 6.47
CA GLY A 64 -9.94 -6.66 5.38
C GLY A 64 -8.53 -6.08 5.29
N GLY A 65 -8.10 -5.26 6.23
CA GLY A 65 -6.75 -4.72 6.28
C GLY A 65 -5.74 -5.68 6.90
N ALA A 66 -4.48 -5.29 6.90
CA ALA A 66 -3.41 -6.10 7.49
C ALA A 66 -3.21 -5.82 8.99
N GLY A 67 -3.85 -4.80 9.53
CA GLY A 67 -3.79 -4.47 10.96
C GLY A 67 -2.42 -4.00 11.44
N LEU A 68 -1.62 -3.41 10.57
CA LEU A 68 -0.29 -2.91 10.95
C LEU A 68 -0.42 -1.78 11.99
N ASN A 69 0.46 -1.78 12.98
CA ASN A 69 0.57 -0.68 13.92
C ASN A 69 1.25 0.53 13.26
N HIS A 70 1.31 1.65 13.98
CA HIS A 70 1.86 2.89 13.43
C HIS A 70 3.33 2.77 13.03
N MET A 71 4.12 2.05 13.81
CA MET A 71 5.55 1.84 13.50
C MET A 71 5.71 1.01 12.24
N GLU A 72 4.98 -0.09 12.14
CA GLU A 72 5.01 -0.96 10.98
C GLU A 72 4.55 -0.23 9.72
N PHE A 73 3.46 0.54 9.83
CA PHE A 73 2.97 1.36 8.72
C PHE A 73 3.99 2.43 8.30
N ALA A 74 4.66 3.06 9.25
CA ALA A 74 5.72 4.03 8.95
C ALA A 74 6.86 3.39 8.17
N LEU A 75 7.21 2.15 8.47
CA LEU A 75 8.22 1.40 7.71
C LEU A 75 7.77 1.14 6.27
N VAL A 76 6.50 0.78 6.07
CA VAL A 76 5.92 0.62 4.73
C VAL A 76 6.02 1.94 3.95
N GLU A 77 5.61 3.04 4.55
CA GLU A 77 5.66 4.36 3.91
C GLU A 77 7.08 4.79 3.58
N ARG A 78 8.03 4.51 4.46
CA ARG A 78 9.45 4.81 4.22
C ARG A 78 9.96 4.08 2.97
N GLU A 79 9.64 2.80 2.83
CA GLU A 79 10.08 2.01 1.67
C GLU A 79 9.35 2.42 0.39
N LEU A 80 8.06 2.71 0.46
CA LEU A 80 7.30 3.22 -0.68
C LEU A 80 7.83 4.58 -1.16
N GLY A 81 8.31 5.40 -0.23
CA GLY A 81 8.88 6.71 -0.54
C GLY A 81 10.15 6.67 -1.39
N ARG A 82 10.74 5.49 -1.60
CA ARG A 82 11.87 5.30 -2.51
C ARG A 82 11.46 5.39 -3.97
N GLY A 83 10.21 5.08 -4.27
CA GLY A 83 9.68 5.07 -5.62
C GLY A 83 8.83 6.30 -5.95
N SER A 84 8.42 6.37 -7.20
CA SER A 84 7.55 7.43 -7.70
C SER A 84 6.24 7.50 -6.92
N MET A 85 5.86 8.70 -6.47
CA MET A 85 4.61 8.93 -5.76
C MET A 85 3.40 8.56 -6.64
N ALA A 86 3.47 8.87 -7.94
CA ALA A 86 2.40 8.55 -8.87
C ALA A 86 2.13 7.05 -8.94
N LEU A 87 3.17 6.24 -8.91
CA LEU A 87 3.07 4.79 -8.96
C LEU A 87 2.75 4.17 -7.61
N ASN A 88 3.39 4.62 -6.53
CA ASN A 88 3.19 4.03 -5.22
C ASN A 88 1.79 4.29 -4.65
N HIS A 89 1.08 5.26 -5.19
CA HIS A 89 -0.32 5.51 -4.86
C HIS A 89 -1.18 4.25 -5.04
N PHE A 90 -0.89 3.45 -6.06
CA PHE A 90 -1.65 2.24 -6.39
C PHE A 90 -1.31 1.04 -5.50
N PHE A 91 -0.33 1.17 -4.62
CA PHE A 91 -0.09 0.19 -3.55
C PHE A 91 -1.32 0.03 -2.65
N GLY A 92 -2.17 1.06 -2.59
CA GLY A 92 -3.48 0.96 -1.96
C GLY A 92 -3.46 1.18 -0.45
N ARG A 93 -3.47 2.44 -0.07
CA ARG A 93 -3.64 2.87 1.32
C ARG A 93 -4.88 3.74 1.39
N PRO A 94 -6.09 3.13 1.50
CA PRO A 94 -7.32 3.92 1.61
C PRO A 94 -7.26 4.91 2.77
N GLN A 95 -8.02 5.98 2.67
CA GLN A 95 -7.98 7.05 3.65
C GLN A 95 -8.60 6.61 4.98
N ASN A 96 -7.91 6.86 6.08
CA ASN A 96 -8.35 6.44 7.43
C ASN A 96 -9.72 7.00 7.83
N ILE A 97 -10.13 8.12 7.25
CA ILE A 97 -11.45 8.71 7.51
C ILE A 97 -12.59 7.74 7.21
N LEU A 98 -12.37 6.76 6.33
CA LEU A 98 -13.38 5.74 6.02
C LEU A 98 -13.76 4.89 7.23
N MET A 99 -12.93 4.84 8.26
CA MET A 99 -13.28 4.14 9.50
C MET A 99 -14.37 4.85 10.29
N ALA A 100 -14.65 6.12 9.99
CA ALA A 100 -15.73 6.90 10.62
C ALA A 100 -17.09 6.72 9.95
N CYS A 101 -17.18 5.88 8.91
CA CYS A 101 -18.42 5.61 8.20
C CYS A 101 -19.48 4.95 9.09
N ASN A 102 -20.75 5.32 8.90
CA ASN A 102 -21.88 4.55 9.41
C ASN A 102 -22.08 3.28 8.55
N GLU A 103 -23.06 2.43 8.89
CA GLU A 103 -23.25 1.16 8.19
C GLU A 103 -23.53 1.32 6.70
N GLU A 104 -24.40 2.25 6.31
CA GLU A 104 -24.69 2.52 4.91
C GLU A 104 -23.44 2.99 4.15
N GLN A 105 -22.68 3.91 4.74
CA GLN A 105 -21.46 4.41 4.15
C GLN A 105 -20.37 3.35 4.07
N ARG A 106 -20.31 2.42 5.05
CA ARG A 106 -19.38 1.29 5.02
C ARG A 106 -19.59 0.43 3.79
N GLU A 107 -20.82 0.07 3.51
CA GLU A 107 -21.13 -0.76 2.34
C GLU A 107 -20.87 -0.02 1.04
N ARG A 108 -21.13 1.27 1.02
CA ARG A 108 -21.03 2.09 -0.20
C ARG A 108 -19.61 2.55 -0.51
N TYR A 109 -18.81 2.86 0.51
CA TYR A 109 -17.49 3.47 0.33
C TYR A 109 -16.34 2.66 0.91
N LEU A 110 -16.44 2.22 2.17
CA LEU A 110 -15.34 1.53 2.85
C LEU A 110 -15.06 0.16 2.23
N MET A 111 -16.07 -0.68 2.16
CA MET A 111 -15.87 -2.06 1.70
C MET A 111 -15.42 -2.13 0.24
N PRO A 112 -15.98 -1.34 -0.70
CA PRO A 112 -15.43 -1.29 -2.05
C PRO A 112 -14.00 -0.79 -2.11
N ALA A 113 -13.64 0.22 -1.30
CA ALA A 113 -12.27 0.74 -1.24
C ALA A 113 -11.28 -0.32 -0.77
N MET A 114 -11.69 -1.16 0.19
CA MET A 114 -10.85 -2.24 0.74
C MET A 114 -10.65 -3.41 -0.23
N ARG A 115 -11.54 -3.56 -1.20
CA ARG A 115 -11.41 -4.60 -2.23
C ARG A 115 -10.48 -4.18 -3.39
N GLY A 116 -10.14 -2.92 -3.45
CA GLY A 116 -9.40 -2.40 -4.60
C GLY A 116 -10.37 -2.00 -5.71
#